data_76ce5377837055ec9c00dd08b32cbdc5
#
_entry.id   76ce5377837055ec9c00dd08b32cbdc5
#
_cell.length_a   1.000
_cell.length_b   1.000
_cell.length_c   1.000
_cell.angle_alpha   90.00
_cell.angle_beta   90.00
_cell.angle_gamma   90.00
#
_symmetry.space_group_name_H-M   'P 1'
#
loop_
_entity.id
_entity.type
_entity.pdbx_description
1 polymer ?
#
loop_
_entity_poly.entity_id
_entity_poly.type
_entity_poly.pdbx_seq_one_letter_code
_entity_poly.pdbx_strand_id
1 'polypeptide(L)'
;MNIQELIRSKVIEAAESMFDVQLTSVEFQPTRKDFEGDVTVVIFPMLRQIKGNPVQIGQKIGNYLVSELEEIDTFNVIKGFLNLTISDSYYINFFNSVKGLPNYGRKELVDDRAVLVEYSSPNTNKPLHLGHIRNNLLGYSVAEILKANGRKVYKTQIINDRGIHICKSMLAWSKYGNGETPENSKIKGDKLAGKYYVMFDQKYKEEVANLVEQGIEKQEAEKIAPILNEAQAMLLKWESGDQDTVALWKKMNSWVYKGFDATYEALGVNFDKLYYESDTYLLGKDVVAEGLEKGVFFKKEDGSVWIDLTDEGLDEKIVLRADGTAVYMTQDIGTAIQRVKDFPDIDGMVYTVGNEQDYHFKVLFLILKKLGFAWAQHLYHLSYGMVDLPQGKMKSREGTVVDADDLMVQMENTAAQISEELGKLDAYSEEDKRSLYRTIGLGALKYYILKVDPKKRILFNPEESVDFQGNTGPFIQYTYARIQSILRKSQLNDIDFNLEFSSSLRLDTKEKELLKLLETYPLVIDMSGENLSPALLANYTYDLVKEFNSFYQQVPILGETDKEIRIFRIQLAKTVGEIIKASFLLLGIEVPSRM
;
A
#
# COMPACT_ATOMS: atom_id res chain seq x y z
N MET A 1 -19.21 21.20 2.13
CA MET A 1 -20.29 20.17 1.96
C MET A 1 -20.27 19.81 0.49
N ASN A 2 -20.14 18.53 0.14
CA ASN A 2 -20.18 18.12 -1.26
C ASN A 2 -21.63 18.11 -1.77
N ILE A 3 -21.82 18.05 -3.09
CA ILE A 3 -23.15 18.11 -3.69
C ILE A 3 -24.09 17.00 -3.20
N GLN A 4 -23.59 15.79 -2.97
CA GLN A 4 -24.40 14.66 -2.50
C GLN A 4 -24.91 14.88 -1.06
N GLU A 5 -24.10 15.46 -0.18
CA GLU A 5 -24.52 15.80 1.19
C GLU A 5 -25.59 16.89 1.20
N LEU A 6 -25.43 17.90 0.35
CA LEU A 6 -26.42 18.97 0.17
C LEU A 6 -27.76 18.39 -0.32
N ILE A 7 -27.72 17.58 -1.40
CA ILE A 7 -28.89 16.92 -1.94
C ILE A 7 -29.53 15.99 -0.89
N ARG A 8 -28.72 15.21 -0.16
CA ARG A 8 -29.21 14.31 0.90
C ARG A 8 -30.03 15.06 1.95
N SER A 9 -29.48 16.15 2.45
CA SER A 9 -30.16 17.00 3.46
C SER A 9 -31.50 17.49 2.94
N LYS A 10 -31.55 17.97 1.72
CA LYS A 10 -32.78 18.52 1.10
C LYS A 10 -33.77 17.43 0.71
N VAL A 11 -33.35 16.23 0.34
CA VAL A 11 -34.24 15.07 0.11
C VAL A 11 -34.91 14.63 1.42
N ILE A 12 -34.18 14.62 2.54
CA ILE A 12 -34.74 14.30 3.86
C ILE A 12 -35.79 15.36 4.25
N GLU A 13 -35.46 16.64 4.08
CA GLU A 13 -36.38 17.78 4.33
C GLU A 13 -37.64 17.69 3.44
N ALA A 14 -37.49 17.37 2.16
CA ALA A 14 -38.59 17.14 1.24
C ALA A 14 -39.49 15.98 1.67
N ALA A 15 -38.90 14.90 2.14
CA ALA A 15 -39.64 13.74 2.62
C ALA A 15 -40.46 14.04 3.87
N GLU A 16 -39.89 14.79 4.80
CA GLU A 16 -40.59 15.21 6.02
C GLU A 16 -41.73 16.19 5.69
N SER A 17 -41.45 17.21 4.89
CA SER A 17 -42.45 18.27 4.60
C SER A 17 -43.59 17.81 3.70
N MET A 18 -43.34 16.92 2.73
CA MET A 18 -44.36 16.54 1.73
C MET A 18 -45.03 15.19 2.01
N PHE A 19 -44.42 14.32 2.80
CA PHE A 19 -44.88 12.97 3.02
C PHE A 19 -45.00 12.61 4.51
N ASP A 20 -44.65 13.51 5.42
CA ASP A 20 -44.61 13.29 6.88
C ASP A 20 -43.76 12.05 7.27
N VAL A 21 -42.60 11.90 6.63
CA VAL A 21 -41.69 10.76 6.79
C VAL A 21 -40.27 11.22 7.05
N GLN A 22 -39.70 10.74 8.15
CA GLN A 22 -38.25 10.91 8.43
C GLN A 22 -37.44 9.81 7.76
N LEU A 23 -36.73 10.14 6.69
CA LEU A 23 -35.82 9.22 6.04
C LEU A 23 -34.52 9.08 6.85
N THR A 24 -34.09 7.84 7.06
CA THR A 24 -32.83 7.54 7.74
C THR A 24 -31.62 7.54 6.80
N SER A 25 -31.85 7.36 5.50
CA SER A 25 -30.80 7.32 4.49
C SER A 25 -31.35 7.68 3.10
N VAL A 26 -30.48 8.24 2.26
CA VAL A 26 -30.74 8.50 0.84
C VAL A 26 -29.65 7.80 0.04
N GLU A 27 -30.07 6.96 -0.91
CA GLU A 27 -29.15 6.21 -1.77
C GLU A 27 -28.87 6.99 -3.06
N PHE A 28 -27.58 7.11 -3.38
CA PHE A 28 -27.08 7.77 -4.59
C PHE A 28 -26.38 6.75 -5.49
N GLN A 29 -26.44 6.98 -6.78
CA GLN A 29 -25.62 6.28 -7.76
C GLN A 29 -25.24 7.21 -8.91
N PRO A 30 -24.17 6.92 -9.67
CA PRO A 30 -23.87 7.65 -10.91
C PRO A 30 -25.03 7.51 -11.88
N THR A 31 -25.36 8.61 -12.57
CA THR A 31 -26.39 8.58 -13.63
C THR A 31 -25.91 7.68 -14.77
N ARG A 32 -26.78 6.84 -15.28
CA ARG A 32 -26.46 5.97 -16.42
C ARG A 32 -26.19 6.81 -17.66
N LYS A 33 -25.25 6.36 -18.50
CA LYS A 33 -24.81 7.08 -19.70
C LYS A 33 -25.94 7.37 -20.73
N ASP A 34 -27.00 6.59 -20.69
CA ASP A 34 -28.19 6.70 -21.54
C ASP A 34 -29.25 7.66 -20.99
N PHE A 35 -29.01 8.24 -19.81
CA PHE A 35 -29.90 9.23 -19.17
C PHE A 35 -29.17 10.56 -18.98
N GLU A 36 -29.90 11.66 -19.11
CA GLU A 36 -29.40 12.98 -18.76
C GLU A 36 -29.37 13.14 -17.23
N GLY A 37 -28.28 13.72 -16.73
CA GLY A 37 -28.06 14.00 -15.32
C GLY A 37 -26.64 13.67 -14.85
N ASP A 38 -26.26 14.21 -13.71
CA ASP A 38 -24.96 14.05 -13.09
C ASP A 38 -25.00 13.09 -11.90
N VAL A 39 -26.06 13.18 -11.11
CA VAL A 39 -26.28 12.39 -9.90
C VAL A 39 -27.68 11.78 -9.92
N THR A 40 -27.80 10.52 -9.56
CA THR A 40 -29.08 9.83 -9.43
C THR A 40 -29.41 9.57 -7.97
N VAL A 41 -30.58 10.03 -7.53
CA VAL A 41 -31.20 9.62 -6.26
C VAL A 41 -32.11 8.42 -6.52
N VAL A 42 -31.89 7.31 -5.78
CA VAL A 42 -32.69 6.10 -5.93
C VAL A 42 -33.93 6.19 -5.06
N ILE A 43 -35.11 6.24 -5.68
CA ILE A 43 -36.40 6.39 -4.97
C ILE A 43 -36.87 5.07 -4.35
N PHE A 44 -36.50 3.92 -4.90
CA PHE A 44 -37.01 2.61 -4.46
C PHE A 44 -36.80 2.31 -2.97
N PRO A 45 -35.65 2.58 -2.34
CA PRO A 45 -35.48 2.37 -0.90
C PRO A 45 -36.45 3.18 -0.05
N MET A 46 -36.84 4.39 -0.51
CA MET A 46 -37.77 5.28 0.19
C MET A 46 -39.19 4.73 0.22
N LEU A 47 -39.58 3.85 -0.71
CA LEU A 47 -40.91 3.23 -0.75
C LEU A 47 -41.24 2.34 0.48
N ARG A 48 -40.21 1.98 1.24
CA ARG A 48 -40.44 1.29 2.54
C ARG A 48 -41.16 2.17 3.56
N GLN A 49 -40.99 3.49 3.41
CA GLN A 49 -41.55 4.48 4.34
C GLN A 49 -42.58 5.39 3.65
N ILE A 50 -42.35 5.80 2.39
CA ILE A 50 -43.23 6.64 1.60
C ILE A 50 -44.11 5.75 0.69
N LYS A 51 -45.42 5.76 0.91
CA LYS A 51 -46.38 5.01 0.07
C LYS A 51 -46.70 5.80 -1.20
N GLY A 52 -46.60 5.17 -2.36
CA GLY A 52 -46.96 5.80 -3.63
C GLY A 52 -46.20 5.28 -4.85
N ASN A 53 -46.44 5.92 -5.98
CA ASN A 53 -45.78 5.60 -7.21
C ASN A 53 -44.37 6.23 -7.21
N PRO A 54 -43.27 5.46 -7.45
CA PRO A 54 -41.91 5.96 -7.39
C PRO A 54 -41.62 7.10 -8.35
N VAL A 55 -42.26 7.13 -9.53
CA VAL A 55 -42.11 8.21 -10.50
C VAL A 55 -42.74 9.52 -9.97
N GLN A 56 -43.93 9.42 -9.35
CA GLN A 56 -44.60 10.60 -8.78
C GLN A 56 -43.87 11.15 -7.55
N ILE A 57 -43.34 10.26 -6.70
CA ILE A 57 -42.49 10.65 -5.55
C ILE A 57 -41.23 11.34 -6.05
N GLY A 58 -40.53 10.74 -7.02
CA GLY A 58 -39.34 11.34 -7.61
C GLY A 58 -39.63 12.69 -8.26
N GLN A 59 -40.77 12.85 -8.93
CA GLN A 59 -41.17 14.14 -9.54
C GLN A 59 -41.41 15.23 -8.48
N LYS A 60 -42.08 14.89 -7.36
CA LYS A 60 -42.29 15.85 -6.26
C LYS A 60 -40.98 16.27 -5.60
N ILE A 61 -40.13 15.29 -5.27
CA ILE A 61 -38.80 15.57 -4.69
C ILE A 61 -37.95 16.37 -5.66
N GLY A 62 -37.91 16.03 -6.94
CA GLY A 62 -37.16 16.75 -7.96
C GLY A 62 -37.60 18.21 -8.12
N ASN A 63 -38.92 18.47 -8.14
CA ASN A 63 -39.45 19.83 -8.17
C ASN A 63 -39.02 20.66 -6.93
N TYR A 64 -39.07 20.01 -5.74
CA TYR A 64 -38.64 20.66 -4.51
C TYR A 64 -37.13 20.98 -4.56
N LEU A 65 -36.29 20.04 -4.99
CA LEU A 65 -34.85 20.24 -5.07
C LEU A 65 -34.50 21.40 -6.02
N VAL A 66 -35.13 21.49 -7.19
CA VAL A 66 -34.90 22.58 -8.14
C VAL A 66 -35.38 23.94 -7.60
N SER A 67 -36.44 23.95 -6.75
CA SER A 67 -36.89 25.21 -6.16
C SER A 67 -36.04 25.70 -4.98
N GLU A 68 -35.37 24.76 -4.27
CA GLU A 68 -34.62 25.05 -3.05
C GLU A 68 -33.10 25.14 -3.24
N LEU A 69 -32.57 24.59 -4.35
CA LEU A 69 -31.14 24.50 -4.61
C LEU A 69 -30.79 25.10 -5.96
N GLU A 70 -30.05 26.22 -5.92
CA GLU A 70 -29.50 26.89 -7.12
C GLU A 70 -28.42 26.00 -7.80
N GLU A 71 -27.92 25.01 -7.08
CA GLU A 71 -26.94 24.02 -7.56
C GLU A 71 -27.54 22.97 -8.51
N ILE A 72 -28.88 22.94 -8.65
CA ILE A 72 -29.57 21.98 -9.52
C ILE A 72 -30.29 22.73 -10.64
N ASP A 73 -29.84 22.52 -11.89
CA ASP A 73 -30.46 23.14 -13.06
C ASP A 73 -31.79 22.48 -13.43
N THR A 74 -31.76 21.14 -13.58
CA THR A 74 -32.90 20.36 -14.07
C THR A 74 -32.88 18.96 -13.48
N PHE A 75 -33.99 18.22 -13.68
CA PHE A 75 -34.06 16.83 -13.33
C PHE A 75 -34.97 16.06 -14.29
N ASN A 76 -34.80 14.75 -14.32
CA ASN A 76 -35.74 13.82 -14.93
C ASN A 76 -35.96 12.61 -14.03
N VAL A 77 -37.12 11.93 -14.19
CA VAL A 77 -37.41 10.72 -13.43
C VAL A 77 -37.70 9.57 -14.37
N ILE A 78 -36.83 8.57 -14.38
CA ILE A 78 -36.93 7.40 -15.23
C ILE A 78 -37.05 6.16 -14.37
N LYS A 79 -38.21 5.50 -14.38
CA LYS A 79 -38.48 4.25 -13.66
C LYS A 79 -38.10 4.28 -12.16
N GLY A 80 -38.33 5.44 -11.48
CA GLY A 80 -38.01 5.58 -10.06
C GLY A 80 -36.56 5.96 -9.76
N PHE A 81 -35.78 6.36 -10.78
CA PHE A 81 -34.47 6.99 -10.66
C PHE A 81 -34.65 8.48 -10.91
N LEU A 82 -34.39 9.29 -9.88
CA LEU A 82 -34.39 10.74 -9.98
C LEU A 82 -32.98 11.20 -10.38
N ASN A 83 -32.82 11.54 -11.63
CA ASN A 83 -31.55 12.02 -12.20
C ASN A 83 -31.51 13.54 -12.14
N LEU A 84 -30.50 14.09 -11.49
CA LEU A 84 -30.31 15.53 -11.26
C LEU A 84 -29.19 16.03 -12.16
N THR A 85 -29.40 17.16 -12.82
CA THR A 85 -28.37 17.89 -13.56
C THR A 85 -27.86 19.02 -12.67
N ILE A 86 -26.58 18.97 -12.36
CA ILE A 86 -25.92 19.97 -11.51
C ILE A 86 -25.51 21.19 -12.35
N SER A 87 -25.71 22.38 -11.80
CA SER A 87 -25.44 23.63 -12.50
C SER A 87 -23.95 23.86 -12.76
N ASP A 88 -23.63 24.56 -13.83
CA ASP A 88 -22.26 25.01 -14.14
C ASP A 88 -21.72 25.89 -13.02
N SER A 89 -22.57 26.74 -12.46
CA SER A 89 -22.21 27.65 -11.36
C SER A 89 -21.70 26.91 -10.12
N TYR A 90 -22.31 25.76 -9.79
CA TYR A 90 -21.82 24.90 -8.69
C TYR A 90 -20.38 24.46 -8.94
N TYR A 91 -20.11 23.87 -10.11
CA TYR A 91 -18.78 23.36 -10.43
C TYR A 91 -17.72 24.46 -10.52
N ILE A 92 -18.08 25.64 -11.00
CA ILE A 92 -17.18 26.80 -11.06
C ILE A 92 -16.86 27.28 -9.64
N ASN A 93 -17.86 27.41 -8.77
CA ASN A 93 -17.68 27.83 -7.38
C ASN A 93 -16.82 26.79 -6.63
N PHE A 94 -17.10 25.50 -6.84
CA PHE A 94 -16.25 24.43 -6.32
C PHE A 94 -14.80 24.60 -6.81
N PHE A 95 -14.58 24.76 -8.12
CA PHE A 95 -13.24 24.90 -8.68
C PHE A 95 -12.53 26.14 -8.15
N ASN A 96 -13.19 27.28 -8.06
CA ASN A 96 -12.64 28.48 -7.45
C ASN A 96 -12.20 28.25 -5.99
N SER A 97 -12.92 27.41 -5.25
CA SER A 97 -12.61 27.10 -3.85
C SER A 97 -11.41 26.15 -3.67
N VAL A 98 -11.10 25.29 -4.67
CA VAL A 98 -10.08 24.26 -4.53
C VAL A 98 -8.82 24.50 -5.37
N LYS A 99 -8.91 25.26 -6.46
CA LYS A 99 -7.74 25.57 -7.29
C LYS A 99 -6.66 26.28 -6.49
N GLY A 100 -5.45 25.76 -6.57
CA GLY A 100 -4.31 26.33 -5.84
C GLY A 100 -4.30 26.07 -4.34
N LEU A 101 -5.23 25.27 -3.78
CA LEU A 101 -5.14 24.85 -2.39
C LEU A 101 -3.98 23.86 -2.23
N PRO A 102 -2.98 24.18 -1.41
CA PRO A 102 -1.95 23.23 -1.09
C PRO A 102 -2.58 22.04 -0.33
N ASN A 103 -2.19 20.83 -0.70
CA ASN A 103 -2.65 19.60 -0.02
C ASN A 103 -4.16 19.34 -0.11
N TYR A 104 -4.84 19.81 -1.17
CA TYR A 104 -6.24 19.49 -1.40
C TYR A 104 -6.51 17.99 -1.23
N GLY A 105 -7.53 17.65 -0.48
CA GLY A 105 -7.91 16.27 -0.13
C GLY A 105 -7.20 15.68 1.10
N ARG A 106 -6.18 16.35 1.65
CA ARG A 106 -5.54 15.91 2.89
C ARG A 106 -6.20 16.58 4.10
N LYS A 107 -6.29 15.85 5.19
CA LYS A 107 -6.77 16.36 6.47
C LYS A 107 -5.61 16.81 7.35
N GLU A 108 -5.85 17.83 8.15
CA GLU A 108 -4.95 18.17 9.25
C GLU A 108 -4.96 17.05 10.31
N LEU A 109 -3.96 17.04 11.17
CA LEU A 109 -3.87 16.06 12.26
C LEU A 109 -5.12 16.16 13.15
N VAL A 110 -5.87 15.06 13.25
CA VAL A 110 -7.17 15.04 13.94
C VAL A 110 -7.00 14.86 15.45
N ASP A 111 -6.05 13.99 15.86
CA ASP A 111 -5.71 13.76 17.27
C ASP A 111 -4.26 13.25 17.41
N ASP A 112 -3.75 13.24 18.65
CA ASP A 112 -2.37 12.85 18.95
C ASP A 112 -2.17 11.32 19.01
N ARG A 113 -3.24 10.51 18.86
CA ARG A 113 -3.15 9.06 18.89
C ARG A 113 -2.56 8.54 17.58
N ALA A 114 -1.58 7.68 17.73
CA ALA A 114 -0.83 7.17 16.60
C ALA A 114 -1.27 5.78 16.16
N VAL A 115 -1.13 5.51 14.88
CA VAL A 115 -1.18 4.16 14.29
C VAL A 115 0.22 3.73 13.93
N LEU A 116 0.64 2.54 14.40
CA LEU A 116 1.90 1.94 13.97
C LEU A 116 1.63 1.06 12.75
N VAL A 117 2.36 1.27 11.67
CA VAL A 117 2.32 0.42 10.47
C VAL A 117 3.63 -0.34 10.37
N GLU A 118 3.54 -1.66 10.55
CA GLU A 118 4.68 -2.56 10.34
C GLU A 118 4.67 -3.11 8.93
N TYR A 119 5.81 -3.04 8.28
CA TYR A 119 6.08 -3.71 7.01
C TYR A 119 7.57 -4.03 6.87
N SER A 120 7.89 -4.96 5.98
CA SER A 120 9.20 -5.55 5.79
C SER A 120 9.71 -6.34 7.00
N SER A 121 9.66 -7.65 6.91
CA SER A 121 10.20 -8.58 7.91
C SER A 121 11.15 -9.59 7.25
N PRO A 122 12.30 -9.11 6.71
CA PRO A 122 13.23 -9.94 5.97
C PRO A 122 14.09 -10.79 6.89
N ASN A 123 14.53 -11.95 6.38
CA ASN A 123 15.56 -12.75 7.03
C ASN A 123 16.94 -12.38 6.47
N THR A 124 17.94 -12.25 7.33
CA THR A 124 19.29 -11.80 6.93
C THR A 124 20.15 -12.88 6.24
N ASN A 125 19.58 -14.00 5.86
CA ASN A 125 20.26 -15.06 5.11
C ASN A 125 20.06 -14.97 3.58
N LYS A 126 19.38 -13.94 3.09
CA LYS A 126 19.08 -13.78 1.65
C LYS A 126 18.72 -12.32 1.31
N PRO A 127 18.86 -11.90 0.04
CA PRO A 127 18.41 -10.59 -0.42
C PRO A 127 16.88 -10.46 -0.39
N LEU A 128 16.40 -9.22 -0.48
CA LEU A 128 15.00 -8.93 -0.71
C LEU A 128 14.56 -9.44 -2.08
N HIS A 129 13.30 -9.78 -2.23
CA HIS A 129 12.73 -10.31 -3.47
C HIS A 129 11.37 -9.69 -3.78
N LEU A 130 10.78 -10.02 -4.93
CA LEU A 130 9.50 -9.47 -5.40
C LEU A 130 8.39 -9.51 -4.35
N GLY A 131 8.31 -10.56 -3.53
CA GLY A 131 7.35 -10.63 -2.42
C GLY A 131 7.57 -9.54 -1.36
N HIS A 132 8.86 -9.22 -1.06
CA HIS A 132 9.20 -8.11 -0.16
C HIS A 132 8.89 -6.74 -0.80
N ILE A 133 9.07 -6.59 -2.12
CA ILE A 133 8.66 -5.36 -2.82
C ILE A 133 7.17 -5.10 -2.59
N ARG A 134 6.30 -6.10 -2.79
CA ARG A 134 4.87 -5.94 -2.56
C ARG A 134 4.55 -5.54 -1.12
N ASN A 135 5.15 -6.22 -0.16
CA ASN A 135 5.00 -5.93 1.26
C ASN A 135 5.37 -4.48 1.57
N ASN A 136 6.55 -4.06 1.13
CA ASN A 136 7.09 -2.72 1.36
C ASN A 136 6.21 -1.63 0.75
N LEU A 137 5.77 -1.82 -0.50
CA LEU A 137 4.94 -0.85 -1.20
C LEU A 137 3.55 -0.71 -0.56
N LEU A 138 2.93 -1.82 -0.16
CA LEU A 138 1.63 -1.79 0.53
C LEU A 138 1.74 -1.08 1.88
N GLY A 139 2.69 -1.48 2.73
CA GLY A 139 2.85 -0.89 4.05
C GLY A 139 3.19 0.61 4.00
N TYR A 140 4.12 0.98 3.12
CA TYR A 140 4.48 2.38 2.90
C TYR A 140 3.29 3.22 2.43
N SER A 141 2.59 2.77 1.39
CA SER A 141 1.44 3.50 0.83
C SER A 141 0.31 3.64 1.83
N VAL A 142 -0.01 2.58 2.59
CA VAL A 142 -1.01 2.64 3.66
C VAL A 142 -0.60 3.66 4.73
N ALA A 143 0.67 3.67 5.15
CA ALA A 143 1.17 4.65 6.12
C ALA A 143 1.00 6.09 5.61
N GLU A 144 1.37 6.37 4.36
CA GLU A 144 1.25 7.72 3.78
C GLU A 144 -0.22 8.13 3.54
N ILE A 145 -1.11 7.19 3.17
CA ILE A 145 -2.56 7.44 3.04
C ILE A 145 -3.18 7.74 4.42
N LEU A 146 -2.82 7.00 5.47
CA LEU A 146 -3.28 7.27 6.83
C LEU A 146 -2.82 8.65 7.32
N LYS A 147 -1.59 9.07 7.01
CA LYS A 147 -1.12 10.43 7.28
C LYS A 147 -1.94 11.48 6.53
N ALA A 148 -2.27 11.22 5.26
CA ALA A 148 -3.12 12.12 4.48
C ALA A 148 -4.53 12.24 5.05
N ASN A 149 -5.02 11.22 5.76
CA ASN A 149 -6.27 11.22 6.51
C ASN A 149 -6.17 11.87 7.91
N GLY A 150 -5.08 12.56 8.21
CA GLY A 150 -4.89 13.26 9.48
C GLY A 150 -4.55 12.34 10.66
N ARG A 151 -4.00 11.14 10.41
CA ARG A 151 -3.52 10.24 11.48
C ARG A 151 -2.03 10.46 11.71
N LYS A 152 -1.61 10.44 12.97
CA LYS A 152 -0.20 10.28 13.32
C LYS A 152 0.21 8.83 13.04
N VAL A 153 1.33 8.63 12.33
CA VAL A 153 1.74 7.28 11.89
C VAL A 153 3.21 7.06 12.18
N TYR A 154 3.53 5.93 12.80
CA TYR A 154 4.88 5.40 12.93
C TYR A 154 5.07 4.22 11.97
N LYS A 155 6.15 4.24 11.19
CA LYS A 155 6.54 3.16 10.28
C LYS A 155 7.62 2.32 10.93
N THR A 156 7.39 1.02 11.07
CA THR A 156 8.35 0.12 11.72
C THR A 156 8.63 -1.11 10.87
N GLN A 157 9.77 -1.72 11.16
CA GLN A 157 10.23 -2.94 10.54
C GLN A 157 10.72 -3.90 11.62
N ILE A 158 10.60 -5.20 11.38
CA ILE A 158 11.30 -6.22 12.16
C ILE A 158 12.24 -7.02 11.26
N ILE A 159 13.52 -7.09 11.62
CA ILE A 159 14.55 -7.82 10.88
C ILE A 159 14.82 -9.15 11.59
N ASN A 160 14.62 -10.26 10.88
CA ASN A 160 14.87 -11.62 11.38
C ASN A 160 16.34 -11.96 11.18
N ASP A 161 17.18 -11.59 12.15
CA ASP A 161 18.64 -11.64 12.08
C ASP A 161 19.27 -12.77 12.90
N ARG A 162 18.47 -13.69 13.45
CA ARG A 162 18.92 -14.85 14.22
C ARG A 162 18.30 -16.17 13.73
N GLY A 163 18.78 -17.25 14.32
CA GLY A 163 18.25 -18.59 14.10
C GLY A 163 19.07 -19.43 13.12
N ILE A 164 18.62 -20.66 12.94
CA ILE A 164 19.37 -21.70 12.21
C ILE A 164 19.69 -21.30 10.75
N HIS A 165 18.81 -20.54 10.09
CA HIS A 165 19.02 -20.14 8.70
C HIS A 165 20.17 -19.14 8.57
N ILE A 166 20.37 -18.27 9.57
CA ILE A 166 21.48 -17.33 9.60
C ILE A 166 22.78 -18.10 9.87
N CYS A 167 22.78 -19.04 10.83
CA CYS A 167 23.91 -19.90 11.12
C CYS A 167 24.35 -20.74 9.91
N LYS A 168 23.41 -21.17 9.05
CA LYS A 168 23.72 -21.87 7.80
C LYS A 168 24.57 -21.01 6.87
N SER A 169 24.20 -19.74 6.64
CA SER A 169 25.00 -18.81 5.84
C SER A 169 26.36 -18.53 6.47
N MET A 170 26.40 -18.33 7.79
CA MET A 170 27.64 -18.09 8.54
C MET A 170 28.61 -19.25 8.45
N LEU A 171 28.12 -20.48 8.65
CA LEU A 171 28.94 -21.70 8.57
C LEU A 171 29.51 -21.90 7.17
N ALA A 172 28.68 -21.76 6.14
CA ALA A 172 29.14 -21.90 4.75
C ALA A 172 30.18 -20.84 4.39
N TRP A 173 29.98 -19.58 4.82
CA TRP A 173 31.00 -18.55 4.62
C TRP A 173 32.31 -18.86 5.37
N SER A 174 32.21 -19.30 6.61
CA SER A 174 33.38 -19.66 7.41
C SER A 174 34.20 -20.81 6.79
N LYS A 175 33.51 -21.84 6.23
CA LYS A 175 34.19 -23.01 5.62
C LYS A 175 34.70 -22.77 4.20
N TYR A 176 33.96 -22.03 3.40
CA TYR A 176 34.18 -21.95 1.95
C TYR A 176 34.41 -20.52 1.43
N GLY A 177 34.30 -19.51 2.30
CA GLY A 177 34.34 -18.11 1.89
C GLY A 177 35.73 -17.56 1.60
N ASN A 178 36.80 -18.24 2.10
CA ASN A 178 38.20 -17.81 1.88
C ASN A 178 38.44 -16.31 2.11
N GLY A 179 37.72 -15.71 3.07
CA GLY A 179 37.83 -14.27 3.37
C GLY A 179 37.11 -13.34 2.40
N GLU A 180 36.19 -13.84 1.58
CA GLU A 180 35.35 -13.03 0.69
C GLU A 180 34.49 -12.05 1.50
N THR A 181 34.49 -10.78 1.11
CA THR A 181 33.67 -9.71 1.71
C THR A 181 32.97 -8.90 0.61
N PRO A 182 31.95 -8.10 0.91
CA PRO A 182 31.33 -7.22 -0.08
C PRO A 182 32.34 -6.28 -0.77
N GLU A 183 33.34 -5.81 -0.03
CA GLU A 183 34.33 -4.86 -0.51
C GLU A 183 35.29 -5.50 -1.55
N ASN A 184 35.76 -6.74 -1.31
CA ASN A 184 36.71 -7.40 -2.22
C ASN A 184 36.05 -8.12 -3.39
N SER A 185 34.81 -8.64 -3.19
CA SER A 185 34.06 -9.35 -4.24
C SER A 185 33.21 -8.44 -5.11
N LYS A 186 32.95 -7.20 -4.66
CA LYS A 186 31.98 -6.27 -5.28
C LYS A 186 30.55 -6.81 -5.32
N ILE A 187 30.23 -7.80 -4.49
CA ILE A 187 28.90 -8.36 -4.33
C ILE A 187 28.22 -7.63 -3.15
N LYS A 188 26.98 -7.17 -3.33
CA LYS A 188 26.18 -6.56 -2.27
C LYS A 188 26.03 -7.51 -1.08
N GLY A 189 26.06 -7.00 0.15
CA GLY A 189 26.19 -7.81 1.36
C GLY A 189 25.08 -8.86 1.57
N ASP A 190 23.84 -8.52 1.29
CA ASP A 190 22.69 -9.44 1.36
C ASP A 190 22.76 -10.52 0.25
N LYS A 191 23.21 -10.16 -0.96
CA LYS A 191 23.48 -11.13 -2.04
C LYS A 191 24.62 -12.07 -1.65
N LEU A 192 25.67 -11.54 -1.00
CA LEU A 192 26.79 -12.36 -0.53
C LEU A 192 26.32 -13.36 0.54
N ALA A 193 25.54 -12.93 1.53
CA ALA A 193 24.95 -13.83 2.53
C ALA A 193 24.05 -14.89 1.87
N GLY A 194 23.23 -14.49 0.88
CA GLY A 194 22.39 -15.38 0.09
C GLY A 194 23.19 -16.42 -0.71
N LYS A 195 24.32 -16.03 -1.33
CA LYS A 195 25.26 -16.94 -2.01
C LYS A 195 25.69 -18.07 -1.09
N TYR A 196 26.08 -17.75 0.14
CA TYR A 196 26.51 -18.76 1.11
C TYR A 196 25.36 -19.58 1.69
N TYR A 197 24.15 -19.03 1.76
CA TYR A 197 22.96 -19.79 2.09
C TYR A 197 22.65 -20.89 1.06
N VAL A 198 22.73 -20.55 -0.22
CA VAL A 198 22.58 -21.52 -1.32
C VAL A 198 23.71 -22.55 -1.31
N MET A 199 24.94 -22.13 -1.06
CA MET A 199 26.10 -23.03 -0.94
C MET A 199 25.92 -24.02 0.20
N PHE A 200 25.39 -23.60 1.36
CA PHE A 200 25.05 -24.50 2.45
C PHE A 200 24.05 -25.58 2.00
N ASP A 201 22.98 -25.18 1.30
CA ASP A 201 21.95 -26.12 0.84
C ASP A 201 22.53 -27.16 -0.15
N GLN A 202 23.43 -26.73 -1.03
CA GLN A 202 24.13 -27.62 -1.95
C GLN A 202 25.00 -28.66 -1.19
N LYS A 203 25.81 -28.19 -0.23
CA LYS A 203 26.65 -29.06 0.59
C LYS A 203 25.85 -30.03 1.46
N TYR A 204 24.76 -29.53 2.04
CA TYR A 204 23.82 -30.36 2.78
C TYR A 204 23.23 -31.49 1.92
N LYS A 205 22.79 -31.18 0.69
CA LYS A 205 22.28 -32.20 -0.24
C LYS A 205 23.34 -33.20 -0.67
N GLU A 206 24.60 -32.78 -0.88
CA GLU A 206 25.73 -33.67 -1.15
C GLU A 206 25.96 -34.62 0.00
N GLU A 207 25.99 -34.14 1.25
CA GLU A 207 26.19 -35.00 2.44
C GLU A 207 25.03 -35.98 2.64
N VAL A 208 23.77 -35.53 2.48
CA VAL A 208 22.59 -36.40 2.56
C VAL A 208 22.67 -37.53 1.50
N ALA A 209 23.03 -37.18 0.25
CA ALA A 209 23.17 -38.17 -0.81
C ALA A 209 24.24 -39.24 -0.47
N ASN A 210 25.40 -38.80 0.02
CA ASN A 210 26.48 -39.72 0.44
C ASN A 210 26.05 -40.63 1.58
N LEU A 211 25.27 -40.15 2.55
CA LEU A 211 24.75 -40.97 3.63
C LEU A 211 23.73 -42.00 3.14
N VAL A 212 22.88 -41.61 2.18
CA VAL A 212 21.93 -42.55 1.55
C VAL A 212 22.65 -43.64 0.74
N GLU A 213 23.72 -43.28 0.02
CA GLU A 213 24.56 -44.25 -0.69
C GLU A 213 25.24 -45.26 0.27
N GLN A 214 25.51 -44.83 1.50
CA GLN A 214 26.03 -45.69 2.57
C GLN A 214 24.94 -46.57 3.23
N GLY A 215 23.68 -46.52 2.75
CA GLY A 215 22.58 -47.36 3.20
C GLY A 215 21.76 -46.75 4.35
N ILE A 216 21.96 -45.46 4.68
CA ILE A 216 21.16 -44.79 5.69
C ILE A 216 19.83 -44.34 5.05
N GLU A 217 18.74 -44.56 5.79
CA GLU A 217 17.41 -44.12 5.33
C GLU A 217 17.38 -42.59 5.16
N LYS A 218 16.73 -42.08 4.08
CA LYS A 218 16.77 -40.67 3.70
C LYS A 218 16.33 -39.70 4.80
N GLN A 219 15.26 -40.04 5.53
CA GLN A 219 14.76 -39.19 6.61
C GLN A 219 15.75 -39.09 7.78
N GLU A 220 16.51 -40.17 8.02
CA GLU A 220 17.57 -40.17 9.03
C GLU A 220 18.80 -39.43 8.51
N ALA A 221 19.21 -39.63 7.27
CA ALA A 221 20.32 -38.94 6.64
C ALA A 221 20.09 -37.38 6.66
N GLU A 222 18.88 -36.93 6.41
CA GLU A 222 18.50 -35.52 6.49
C GLU A 222 18.68 -34.92 7.90
N LYS A 223 18.53 -35.71 8.95
CA LYS A 223 18.71 -35.27 10.34
C LYS A 223 20.16 -35.29 10.82
N ILE A 224 20.94 -36.24 10.34
CA ILE A 224 22.30 -36.46 10.86
C ILE A 224 23.40 -35.90 9.95
N ALA A 225 23.06 -35.24 8.86
CA ALA A 225 24.03 -34.62 7.96
C ALA A 225 25.01 -33.72 8.74
N PRO A 226 26.36 -33.95 8.64
CA PRO A 226 27.36 -33.28 9.44
C PRO A 226 27.25 -31.76 9.42
N ILE A 227 27.09 -31.16 8.23
CA ILE A 227 27.00 -29.71 8.07
C ILE A 227 25.75 -29.11 8.77
N LEU A 228 24.64 -29.89 8.86
CA LEU A 228 23.45 -29.44 9.58
C LEU A 228 23.71 -29.43 11.09
N ASN A 229 24.36 -30.49 11.62
CA ASN A 229 24.73 -30.57 13.03
C ASN A 229 25.71 -29.47 13.43
N GLU A 230 26.67 -29.14 12.57
CA GLU A 230 27.59 -28.01 12.79
C GLU A 230 26.83 -26.65 12.83
N ALA A 231 25.84 -26.43 11.94
CA ALA A 231 25.02 -25.22 11.97
C ALA A 231 24.16 -25.14 13.25
N GLN A 232 23.65 -26.28 13.73
CA GLN A 232 22.92 -26.35 15.02
C GLN A 232 23.86 -26.03 16.19
N ALA A 233 25.07 -26.60 16.18
CA ALA A 233 26.08 -26.31 17.20
C ALA A 233 26.49 -24.81 17.17
N MET A 234 26.58 -24.20 16.01
CA MET A 234 26.85 -22.77 15.86
C MET A 234 25.71 -21.92 16.46
N LEU A 235 24.44 -22.32 16.28
CA LEU A 235 23.32 -21.62 16.91
C LEU A 235 23.40 -21.68 18.43
N LEU A 236 23.70 -22.86 19.01
CA LEU A 236 23.88 -23.01 20.47
C LEU A 236 25.05 -22.15 20.99
N LYS A 237 26.16 -22.07 20.25
CA LYS A 237 27.27 -21.16 20.58
C LYS A 237 26.83 -19.69 20.56
N TRP A 238 26.08 -19.27 19.55
CA TRP A 238 25.54 -17.93 19.47
C TRP A 238 24.64 -17.62 20.70
N GLU A 239 23.71 -18.54 21.03
CA GLU A 239 22.80 -18.41 22.17
C GLU A 239 23.52 -18.38 23.53
N SER A 240 24.66 -19.06 23.65
CA SER A 240 25.51 -19.02 24.85
C SER A 240 26.45 -17.80 24.91
N GLY A 241 26.45 -16.96 23.89
CA GLY A 241 27.28 -15.75 23.83
C GLY A 241 28.75 -15.99 23.48
N ASP A 242 29.05 -17.09 22.77
CA ASP A 242 30.42 -17.39 22.27
C ASP A 242 30.94 -16.19 21.44
N GLN A 243 32.09 -15.65 21.86
CA GLN A 243 32.60 -14.37 21.35
C GLN A 243 32.90 -14.41 19.84
N ASP A 244 33.49 -15.51 19.36
CA ASP A 244 33.86 -15.65 17.94
C ASP A 244 32.61 -15.80 17.06
N THR A 245 31.66 -16.59 17.51
CA THR A 245 30.38 -16.81 16.81
C THR A 245 29.56 -15.52 16.75
N VAL A 246 29.47 -14.78 17.87
CA VAL A 246 28.76 -13.47 17.91
C VAL A 246 29.48 -12.42 17.06
N ALA A 247 30.81 -12.42 17.04
CA ALA A 247 31.58 -11.49 16.20
C ALA A 247 31.33 -11.76 14.70
N LEU A 248 31.33 -13.04 14.29
CA LEU A 248 31.00 -13.44 12.93
C LEU A 248 29.56 -13.05 12.55
N TRP A 249 28.61 -13.33 13.42
CA TRP A 249 27.22 -12.96 13.26
C TRP A 249 27.05 -11.44 13.08
N LYS A 250 27.67 -10.61 13.92
CA LYS A 250 27.66 -9.15 13.79
C LYS A 250 28.24 -8.69 12.47
N LYS A 251 29.37 -9.28 12.08
CA LYS A 251 30.06 -8.95 10.82
C LYS A 251 29.15 -9.22 9.61
N MET A 252 28.60 -10.41 9.48
CA MET A 252 27.79 -10.78 8.33
C MET A 252 26.45 -10.04 8.29
N ASN A 253 25.76 -9.89 9.44
CA ASN A 253 24.54 -9.09 9.49
C ASN A 253 24.78 -7.62 9.15
N SER A 254 25.92 -7.03 9.53
CA SER A 254 26.26 -5.65 9.13
C SER A 254 26.33 -5.47 7.62
N TRP A 255 26.76 -6.49 6.87
CA TRP A 255 26.76 -6.47 5.40
C TRP A 255 25.33 -6.53 4.85
N VAL A 256 24.49 -7.39 5.45
CA VAL A 256 23.11 -7.57 5.01
C VAL A 256 22.27 -6.31 5.29
N TYR A 257 22.45 -5.68 6.46
CA TYR A 257 21.73 -4.43 6.80
C TYR A 257 22.05 -3.32 5.79
N LYS A 258 23.32 -3.10 5.48
CA LYS A 258 23.71 -2.15 4.43
C LYS A 258 23.11 -2.50 3.07
N GLY A 259 23.00 -3.80 2.77
CA GLY A 259 22.36 -4.28 1.55
C GLY A 259 20.86 -3.95 1.52
N PHE A 260 20.15 -4.19 2.61
CA PHE A 260 18.73 -3.86 2.74
C PHE A 260 18.49 -2.34 2.66
N ASP A 261 19.31 -1.53 3.35
CA ASP A 261 19.20 -0.08 3.31
C ASP A 261 19.28 0.45 1.87
N ALA A 262 20.21 -0.05 1.08
CA ALA A 262 20.35 0.32 -0.33
C ALA A 262 19.11 -0.05 -1.16
N THR A 263 18.49 -1.21 -0.90
CA THR A 263 17.24 -1.61 -1.58
C THR A 263 16.06 -0.73 -1.14
N TYR A 264 15.94 -0.41 0.15
CA TYR A 264 14.87 0.47 0.65
C TYR A 264 15.01 1.89 0.09
N GLU A 265 16.23 2.43 0.04
CA GLU A 265 16.50 3.72 -0.60
C GLU A 265 16.11 3.70 -2.10
N ALA A 266 16.47 2.64 -2.82
CA ALA A 266 16.11 2.47 -4.22
C ALA A 266 14.58 2.38 -4.42
N LEU A 267 13.87 1.72 -3.51
CA LEU A 267 12.40 1.65 -3.51
C LEU A 267 11.73 2.94 -2.99
N GLY A 268 12.47 3.86 -2.37
CA GLY A 268 11.91 5.06 -1.75
C GLY A 268 11.01 4.76 -0.56
N VAL A 269 11.32 3.71 0.21
CA VAL A 269 10.63 3.37 1.46
C VAL A 269 11.54 3.60 2.66
N ASN A 270 10.99 3.95 3.81
CA ASN A 270 11.75 4.26 5.02
C ASN A 270 10.99 3.84 6.29
N PHE A 271 11.69 3.82 7.41
CA PHE A 271 11.17 3.41 8.71
C PHE A 271 11.55 4.41 9.79
N ASP A 272 10.67 4.64 10.74
CA ASP A 272 10.95 5.49 11.91
C ASP A 272 11.70 4.70 13.00
N LYS A 273 11.47 3.38 13.09
CA LYS A 273 12.18 2.48 14.00
C LYS A 273 12.34 1.08 13.43
N LEU A 274 13.54 0.52 13.65
CA LEU A 274 13.87 -0.85 13.32
C LEU A 274 13.85 -1.71 14.58
N TYR A 275 13.29 -2.91 14.51
CA TYR A 275 13.37 -3.95 15.52
C TYR A 275 14.17 -5.11 14.95
N TYR A 276 14.92 -5.79 15.83
CA TYR A 276 15.72 -6.96 15.47
C TYR A 276 15.25 -8.15 16.27
N GLU A 277 15.09 -9.29 15.62
CA GLU A 277 14.68 -10.53 16.30
C GLU A 277 15.67 -10.91 17.40
N SER A 278 16.98 -10.64 17.18
CA SER A 278 18.04 -10.86 18.18
C SER A 278 17.82 -10.07 19.48
N ASP A 279 17.12 -8.94 19.45
CA ASP A 279 16.78 -8.14 20.62
C ASP A 279 15.41 -8.51 21.21
N THR A 280 14.49 -8.97 20.36
CA THR A 280 13.08 -9.16 20.76
C THR A 280 12.73 -10.60 21.11
N TYR A 281 13.56 -11.59 20.78
CA TYR A 281 13.23 -13.01 20.97
C TYR A 281 13.06 -13.45 22.43
N LEU A 282 13.59 -12.68 23.37
CA LEU A 282 13.42 -12.91 24.82
C LEU A 282 12.21 -12.16 25.41
N LEU A 283 11.61 -11.25 24.64
CA LEU A 283 10.45 -10.52 25.09
C LEU A 283 9.23 -11.44 25.23
N GLY A 284 8.34 -11.08 26.14
CA GLY A 284 7.08 -11.81 26.33
C GLY A 284 7.10 -12.87 27.43
N LYS A 285 8.27 -13.30 27.96
CA LYS A 285 8.30 -14.25 29.09
C LYS A 285 7.64 -13.68 30.36
N ASP A 286 7.85 -12.40 30.66
CA ASP A 286 7.23 -11.73 31.80
C ASP A 286 5.71 -11.64 31.62
N VAL A 287 5.25 -11.47 30.39
CA VAL A 287 3.81 -11.44 30.03
C VAL A 287 3.15 -12.78 30.25
N VAL A 288 3.90 -13.90 30.09
CA VAL A 288 3.37 -15.23 30.38
C VAL A 288 3.08 -15.37 31.89
N ALA A 289 3.95 -14.84 32.75
CA ALA A 289 3.72 -14.82 34.21
C ALA A 289 2.47 -13.99 34.55
N GLU A 290 2.37 -12.78 34.01
CA GLU A 290 1.20 -11.92 34.18
C GLU A 290 -0.10 -12.59 33.68
N GLY A 291 -0.04 -13.27 32.54
CA GLY A 291 -1.20 -13.98 31.97
C GLY A 291 -1.65 -15.17 32.81
N LEU A 292 -0.71 -15.86 33.50
CA LEU A 292 -1.03 -16.91 34.47
C LEU A 292 -1.72 -16.32 35.72
N GLU A 293 -1.20 -15.20 36.24
CA GLU A 293 -1.80 -14.52 37.40
C GLU A 293 -3.23 -14.02 37.11
N LYS A 294 -3.46 -13.54 35.90
CA LYS A 294 -4.77 -13.09 35.42
C LYS A 294 -5.73 -14.24 35.05
N GLY A 295 -5.25 -15.48 35.04
CA GLY A 295 -6.04 -16.63 34.60
C GLY A 295 -6.34 -16.66 33.10
N VAL A 296 -5.63 -15.88 32.28
CA VAL A 296 -5.70 -15.88 30.82
C VAL A 296 -4.94 -17.06 30.26
N PHE A 297 -3.84 -17.42 30.90
CA PHE A 297 -3.03 -18.60 30.59
C PHE A 297 -3.18 -19.66 31.69
N PHE A 298 -2.94 -20.91 31.33
CA PHE A 298 -2.93 -22.02 32.28
C PHE A 298 -1.74 -22.94 32.04
N LYS A 299 -1.31 -23.64 33.09
CA LYS A 299 -0.17 -24.55 33.05
C LYS A 299 -0.66 -25.99 32.94
N LYS A 300 -0.10 -26.77 32.00
CA LYS A 300 -0.34 -28.22 31.92
C LYS A 300 0.59 -29.02 32.84
N GLU A 301 0.30 -30.29 33.04
CA GLU A 301 1.06 -31.19 33.92
C GLU A 301 2.55 -31.30 33.53
N ASP A 302 2.86 -31.20 32.23
CA ASP A 302 4.24 -31.24 31.71
C ASP A 302 5.03 -29.95 31.96
N GLY A 303 4.37 -28.93 32.55
CA GLY A 303 4.96 -27.63 32.83
C GLY A 303 4.81 -26.59 31.71
N SER A 304 4.32 -26.96 30.54
CA SER A 304 4.03 -26.05 29.43
C SER A 304 2.87 -25.10 29.76
N VAL A 305 2.89 -23.88 29.19
CA VAL A 305 1.85 -22.87 29.39
C VAL A 305 1.05 -22.69 28.12
N TRP A 306 -0.26 -22.66 28.27
CA TRP A 306 -1.23 -22.64 27.18
C TRP A 306 -2.29 -21.57 27.39
N ILE A 307 -2.97 -21.19 26.31
CA ILE A 307 -4.21 -20.41 26.30
C ILE A 307 -5.32 -21.23 25.65
N ASP A 308 -6.49 -21.19 26.26
CA ASP A 308 -7.72 -21.74 25.67
C ASP A 308 -8.43 -20.67 24.82
N LEU A 309 -8.63 -20.98 23.55
CA LEU A 309 -9.33 -20.13 22.58
C LEU A 309 -10.54 -20.87 21.97
N THR A 310 -11.00 -21.95 22.61
CA THR A 310 -12.09 -22.79 22.10
C THR A 310 -13.42 -22.04 22.05
N ASP A 311 -13.68 -21.14 23.00
CA ASP A 311 -14.84 -20.26 22.99
C ASP A 311 -14.88 -19.31 21.77
N GLU A 312 -13.72 -19.03 21.16
CA GLU A 312 -13.56 -18.21 19.96
C GLU A 312 -13.55 -19.06 18.67
N GLY A 313 -13.84 -20.38 18.79
CA GLY A 313 -13.83 -21.33 17.69
C GLY A 313 -12.42 -21.66 17.18
N LEU A 314 -11.40 -21.55 18.05
CA LEU A 314 -10.02 -21.92 17.77
C LEU A 314 -9.58 -23.04 18.74
N ASP A 315 -8.35 -23.55 18.54
CA ASP A 315 -7.78 -24.56 19.43
C ASP A 315 -7.04 -23.90 20.60
N GLU A 316 -6.70 -24.72 21.64
CA GLU A 316 -5.70 -24.34 22.62
C GLU A 316 -4.35 -24.06 21.95
N LYS A 317 -3.62 -23.04 22.41
CA LYS A 317 -2.32 -22.66 21.88
C LYS A 317 -1.26 -22.61 22.97
N ILE A 318 -0.11 -23.20 22.65
CA ILE A 318 1.06 -23.13 23.52
C ILE A 318 1.67 -21.72 23.46
N VAL A 319 1.98 -21.15 24.61
CA VAL A 319 2.68 -19.87 24.76
C VAL A 319 4.07 -20.04 25.38
N LEU A 320 4.30 -21.14 26.11
CA LEU A 320 5.63 -21.48 26.64
C LEU A 320 5.79 -23.00 26.65
N ARG A 321 6.94 -23.52 26.20
CA ARG A 321 7.23 -24.96 26.25
C ARG A 321 7.53 -25.41 27.67
N ALA A 322 7.50 -26.73 27.90
CA ALA A 322 7.78 -27.37 29.19
C ALA A 322 9.18 -27.05 29.75
N ASP A 323 10.15 -26.85 28.86
CA ASP A 323 11.53 -26.44 29.21
C ASP A 323 11.69 -24.94 29.46
N GLY A 324 10.60 -24.17 29.45
CA GLY A 324 10.60 -22.71 29.65
C GLY A 324 11.05 -21.91 28.43
N THR A 325 11.18 -22.53 27.25
CA THR A 325 11.51 -21.81 26.02
C THR A 325 10.26 -21.16 25.39
N ALA A 326 10.42 -19.92 24.94
CA ALA A 326 9.38 -19.19 24.22
C ALA A 326 9.11 -19.81 22.85
N VAL A 327 7.85 -19.67 22.39
CA VAL A 327 7.45 -19.95 21.02
C VAL A 327 7.34 -18.63 20.25
N TYR A 328 7.20 -18.67 18.92
CA TYR A 328 7.01 -17.46 18.10
C TYR A 328 5.88 -16.56 18.61
N MET A 329 4.76 -17.16 19.01
CA MET A 329 3.63 -16.41 19.57
C MET A 329 4.02 -15.56 20.78
N THR A 330 4.86 -16.08 21.69
CA THR A 330 5.34 -15.36 22.88
C THR A 330 6.23 -14.18 22.50
N GLN A 331 7.08 -14.37 21.49
CA GLN A 331 7.95 -13.30 20.97
C GLN A 331 7.12 -12.18 20.34
N ASP A 332 6.09 -12.52 19.58
CA ASP A 332 5.21 -11.55 18.93
C ASP A 332 4.37 -10.76 19.94
N ILE A 333 3.87 -11.42 21.00
CA ILE A 333 3.22 -10.76 22.13
C ILE A 333 4.17 -9.75 22.76
N GLY A 334 5.40 -10.17 23.08
CA GLY A 334 6.41 -9.31 23.69
C GLY A 334 6.80 -8.14 22.80
N THR A 335 6.95 -8.39 21.49
CA THR A 335 7.28 -7.35 20.50
C THR A 335 6.16 -6.32 20.36
N ALA A 336 4.89 -6.75 20.33
CA ALA A 336 3.74 -5.85 20.30
C ALA A 336 3.70 -4.93 21.52
N ILE A 337 3.93 -5.49 22.70
CA ILE A 337 3.98 -4.71 23.96
C ILE A 337 5.18 -3.76 23.97
N GLN A 338 6.35 -4.18 23.47
CA GLN A 338 7.53 -3.33 23.40
C GLN A 338 7.28 -2.11 22.50
N ARG A 339 6.56 -2.26 21.40
CA ARG A 339 6.19 -1.14 20.51
C ARG A 339 5.37 -0.08 21.21
N VAL A 340 4.41 -0.48 22.05
CA VAL A 340 3.63 0.47 22.85
C VAL A 340 4.46 1.14 23.93
N LYS A 341 5.44 0.44 24.51
CA LYS A 341 6.41 1.08 25.43
C LYS A 341 7.28 2.12 24.73
N ASP A 342 7.69 1.83 23.50
CA ASP A 342 8.52 2.73 22.69
C ASP A 342 7.73 3.94 22.16
N PHE A 343 6.46 3.77 21.86
CA PHE A 343 5.53 4.77 21.37
C PHE A 343 4.24 4.75 22.20
N PRO A 344 4.21 5.43 23.35
CA PRO A 344 3.08 5.34 24.30
C PRO A 344 1.75 5.92 23.78
N ASP A 345 1.80 6.68 22.71
CA ASP A 345 0.65 7.28 22.04
C ASP A 345 -0.03 6.38 21.00
N ILE A 346 0.44 5.11 20.86
CA ILE A 346 -0.17 4.16 19.94
C ILE A 346 -1.59 3.78 20.41
N ASP A 347 -2.56 3.94 19.50
CA ASP A 347 -3.95 3.50 19.65
C ASP A 347 -4.23 2.18 18.91
N GLY A 348 -3.43 1.83 17.91
CA GLY A 348 -3.57 0.60 17.13
C GLY A 348 -2.37 0.32 16.25
N MET A 349 -2.34 -0.88 15.65
CA MET A 349 -1.25 -1.31 14.77
C MET A 349 -1.78 -2.02 13.54
N VAL A 350 -1.14 -1.75 12.41
CA VAL A 350 -1.37 -2.45 11.13
C VAL A 350 -0.14 -3.31 10.83
N TYR A 351 -0.34 -4.61 10.72
CA TYR A 351 0.69 -5.58 10.36
C TYR A 351 0.54 -5.95 8.88
N THR A 352 1.47 -5.53 8.05
CA THR A 352 1.47 -5.85 6.61
C THR A 352 2.19 -7.16 6.37
N VAL A 353 1.45 -8.27 6.32
CA VAL A 353 2.01 -9.62 6.21
C VAL A 353 1.19 -10.48 5.23
N GLY A 354 1.83 -11.46 4.57
CA GLY A 354 1.16 -12.35 3.64
C GLY A 354 0.03 -13.18 4.26
N ASN A 355 -0.93 -13.57 3.46
CA ASN A 355 -2.15 -14.25 3.88
C ASN A 355 -1.93 -15.65 4.47
N GLU A 356 -0.75 -16.24 4.30
CA GLU A 356 -0.35 -17.47 4.98
C GLU A 356 -0.27 -17.33 6.50
N GLN A 357 -0.22 -16.10 7.03
CA GLN A 357 -0.17 -15.80 8.46
C GLN A 357 -1.52 -15.37 9.05
N ASP A 358 -2.62 -15.44 8.30
CA ASP A 358 -3.97 -15.01 8.76
C ASP A 358 -4.35 -15.65 10.09
N TYR A 359 -4.13 -16.95 10.22
CA TYR A 359 -4.45 -17.69 11.44
C TYR A 359 -3.57 -17.24 12.63
N HIS A 360 -2.29 -17.03 12.40
CA HIS A 360 -1.33 -16.60 13.43
C HIS A 360 -1.72 -15.23 14.00
N PHE A 361 -2.01 -14.24 13.15
CA PHE A 361 -2.44 -12.91 13.60
C PHE A 361 -3.80 -12.92 14.28
N LYS A 362 -4.74 -13.75 13.82
CA LYS A 362 -6.01 -13.94 14.54
C LYS A 362 -5.79 -14.39 15.98
N VAL A 363 -4.93 -15.37 16.19
CA VAL A 363 -4.57 -15.88 17.53
C VAL A 363 -3.86 -14.80 18.35
N LEU A 364 -2.85 -14.12 17.78
CA LEU A 364 -2.08 -13.05 18.46
C LEU A 364 -3.00 -11.95 18.97
N PHE A 365 -3.91 -11.45 18.12
CA PHE A 365 -4.82 -10.37 18.48
C PHE A 365 -5.80 -10.78 19.58
N LEU A 366 -6.30 -12.01 19.55
CA LEU A 366 -7.16 -12.54 20.62
C LEU A 366 -6.42 -12.64 21.95
N ILE A 367 -5.18 -13.13 21.95
CA ILE A 367 -4.35 -13.21 23.17
C ILE A 367 -4.16 -11.81 23.76
N LEU A 368 -3.78 -10.82 22.97
CA LEU A 368 -3.55 -9.46 23.43
C LEU A 368 -4.84 -8.82 23.99
N LYS A 369 -5.99 -9.09 23.37
CA LYS A 369 -7.30 -8.66 23.88
C LYS A 369 -7.64 -9.31 25.22
N LYS A 370 -7.46 -10.65 25.35
CA LYS A 370 -7.72 -11.39 26.61
C LYS A 370 -6.78 -10.96 27.73
N LEU A 371 -5.55 -10.53 27.42
CA LEU A 371 -4.62 -9.92 28.39
C LEU A 371 -5.06 -8.52 28.86
N GLY A 372 -6.04 -7.89 28.20
CA GLY A 372 -6.66 -6.64 28.60
C GLY A 372 -5.99 -5.38 28.05
N PHE A 373 -5.19 -5.48 27.01
CA PHE A 373 -4.60 -4.31 26.35
C PHE A 373 -5.65 -3.54 25.53
N ALA A 374 -5.91 -2.27 25.87
CA ALA A 374 -6.92 -1.44 25.20
C ALA A 374 -6.63 -1.24 23.71
N TRP A 375 -5.37 -0.99 23.36
CA TRP A 375 -4.92 -0.83 21.98
C TRP A 375 -5.09 -2.10 21.12
N ALA A 376 -5.24 -3.27 21.73
CA ALA A 376 -5.46 -4.52 21.01
C ALA A 376 -6.83 -4.57 20.29
N GLN A 377 -7.75 -3.66 20.59
CA GLN A 377 -9.03 -3.53 19.87
C GLN A 377 -8.83 -3.00 18.44
N HIS A 378 -7.76 -2.25 18.19
CA HIS A 378 -7.44 -1.60 16.93
C HIS A 378 -6.22 -2.22 16.22
N LEU A 379 -6.01 -3.53 16.44
CA LEU A 379 -5.03 -4.30 15.69
C LEU A 379 -5.64 -4.79 14.37
N TYR A 380 -4.89 -4.63 13.29
CA TYR A 380 -5.32 -5.05 11.98
C TYR A 380 -4.20 -5.81 11.24
N HIS A 381 -4.52 -6.96 10.68
CA HIS A 381 -3.66 -7.68 9.76
C HIS A 381 -4.01 -7.25 8.33
N LEU A 382 -3.15 -6.42 7.73
CA LEU A 382 -3.21 -6.11 6.31
C LEU A 382 -2.68 -7.33 5.54
N SER A 383 -3.56 -8.33 5.46
CA SER A 383 -3.31 -9.58 4.76
C SER A 383 -3.26 -9.35 3.26
N TYR A 384 -2.19 -9.81 2.60
CA TYR A 384 -2.08 -9.66 1.16
C TYR A 384 -1.79 -10.98 0.44
N GLY A 385 -2.29 -11.09 -0.79
CA GLY A 385 -2.06 -12.24 -1.66
C GLY A 385 -0.61 -12.27 -2.20
N MET A 386 -0.16 -13.42 -2.64
CA MET A 386 1.20 -13.59 -3.19
C MET A 386 1.38 -12.91 -4.55
N VAL A 387 2.64 -12.62 -4.89
CA VAL A 387 3.04 -12.20 -6.24
C VAL A 387 3.77 -13.36 -6.90
N ASP A 388 3.28 -13.77 -8.05
CA ASP A 388 3.90 -14.81 -8.88
C ASP A 388 4.45 -14.18 -10.17
N LEU A 389 5.39 -14.88 -10.79
CA LEU A 389 5.90 -14.58 -12.12
C LEU A 389 5.31 -15.56 -13.14
N PRO A 390 5.27 -15.22 -14.43
CA PRO A 390 4.81 -16.14 -15.49
C PRO A 390 5.57 -17.48 -15.51
N GLN A 391 6.84 -17.48 -15.08
CA GLN A 391 7.69 -18.68 -15.02
C GLN A 391 7.39 -19.59 -13.80
N GLY A 392 6.50 -19.20 -12.89
CA GLY A 392 6.05 -20.00 -11.76
C GLY A 392 6.43 -19.47 -10.38
N LYS A 393 6.26 -20.32 -9.33
CA LYS A 393 6.50 -19.95 -7.93
C LYS A 393 7.99 -19.78 -7.63
N MET A 394 8.30 -18.71 -6.91
CA MET A 394 9.66 -18.43 -6.40
C MET A 394 10.04 -19.40 -5.27
N LYS A 395 11.25 -20.00 -5.34
CA LYS A 395 11.79 -20.87 -4.29
C LYS A 395 13.17 -20.41 -3.84
N SER A 396 13.25 -19.80 -2.67
CA SER A 396 14.49 -19.20 -2.13
C SER A 396 15.65 -20.19 -1.95
N ARG A 397 15.37 -21.45 -1.59
CA ARG A 397 16.40 -22.48 -1.37
C ARG A 397 17.02 -22.99 -2.66
N GLU A 398 16.32 -22.89 -3.77
CA GLU A 398 16.75 -23.36 -5.09
C GLU A 398 17.37 -22.24 -5.94
N GLY A 399 17.48 -21.01 -5.41
CA GLY A 399 18.03 -19.85 -6.14
C GLY A 399 17.13 -19.33 -7.27
N THR A 400 15.84 -19.71 -7.30
CA THR A 400 14.87 -19.30 -8.33
C THR A 400 14.01 -18.12 -7.90
N VAL A 401 14.46 -17.34 -6.93
CA VAL A 401 13.77 -16.12 -6.45
C VAL A 401 14.27 -14.94 -7.25
N VAL A 402 13.35 -14.13 -7.75
CA VAL A 402 13.72 -12.87 -8.40
C VAL A 402 14.11 -11.86 -7.33
N ASP A 403 15.40 -11.53 -7.31
CA ASP A 403 16.00 -10.52 -6.47
C ASP A 403 15.36 -9.15 -6.74
N ALA A 404 15.12 -8.38 -5.68
CA ALA A 404 14.45 -7.08 -5.79
C ALA A 404 15.28 -6.07 -6.60
N ASP A 405 16.59 -6.05 -6.41
CA ASP A 405 17.47 -5.12 -7.11
C ASP A 405 17.59 -5.49 -8.60
N ASP A 406 17.71 -6.79 -8.91
CA ASP A 406 17.76 -7.27 -10.29
C ASP A 406 16.45 -6.95 -11.03
N LEU A 407 15.31 -7.08 -10.34
CA LEU A 407 14.03 -6.69 -10.91
C LEU A 407 13.95 -5.19 -11.17
N MET A 408 14.40 -4.34 -10.24
CA MET A 408 14.41 -2.89 -10.43
C MET A 408 15.29 -2.49 -11.63
N VAL A 409 16.47 -3.12 -11.77
CA VAL A 409 17.35 -2.91 -12.94
C VAL A 409 16.68 -3.39 -14.23
N GLN A 410 16.01 -4.53 -14.22
CA GLN A 410 15.25 -5.01 -15.38
C GLN A 410 14.16 -4.01 -15.79
N MET A 411 13.43 -3.46 -14.83
CA MET A 411 12.39 -2.46 -15.08
C MET A 411 12.97 -1.16 -15.67
N GLU A 412 14.11 -0.71 -15.17
CA GLU A 412 14.84 0.45 -15.70
C GLU A 412 15.27 0.21 -17.16
N ASN A 413 15.84 -0.97 -17.46
CA ASN A 413 16.25 -1.33 -18.82
C ASN A 413 15.06 -1.43 -19.78
N THR A 414 13.95 -2.02 -19.35
CA THR A 414 12.72 -2.10 -20.15
C THR A 414 12.17 -0.70 -20.44
N ALA A 415 12.17 0.19 -19.44
CA ALA A 415 11.75 1.58 -19.62
C ALA A 415 12.68 2.34 -20.58
N ALA A 416 14.01 2.09 -20.51
CA ALA A 416 14.98 2.67 -21.44
C ALA A 416 14.69 2.25 -22.88
N GLN A 417 14.54 0.95 -23.13
CA GLN A 417 14.27 0.43 -24.46
C GLN A 417 13.01 1.04 -25.08
N ILE A 418 11.90 1.04 -24.34
CA ILE A 418 10.62 1.59 -24.83
C ILE A 418 10.71 3.11 -25.04
N SER A 419 11.41 3.84 -24.15
CA SER A 419 11.56 5.29 -24.27
C SER A 419 12.43 5.69 -25.49
N GLU A 420 13.47 4.92 -25.80
CA GLU A 420 14.32 5.13 -26.97
C GLU A 420 13.57 4.86 -28.28
N GLU A 421 12.74 3.83 -28.34
CA GLU A 421 11.89 3.53 -29.50
C GLU A 421 10.90 4.68 -29.81
N LEU A 422 10.46 5.44 -28.78
CA LEU A 422 9.58 6.60 -28.93
C LEU A 422 10.32 7.87 -29.42
N GLY A 423 11.67 7.92 -29.40
CA GLY A 423 12.51 8.86 -30.11
C GLY A 423 12.41 10.34 -29.69
N LYS A 424 12.16 10.68 -28.40
CA LYS A 424 11.96 12.06 -27.95
C LYS A 424 13.04 12.58 -27.00
N LEU A 425 14.16 11.88 -26.84
CA LEU A 425 15.15 12.14 -25.79
C LEU A 425 16.46 12.78 -26.25
N ASP A 426 16.52 13.33 -27.48
CA ASP A 426 17.75 13.90 -28.06
C ASP A 426 18.32 15.09 -27.27
N ALA A 427 17.47 15.77 -26.50
CA ALA A 427 17.87 16.93 -25.70
C ALA A 427 18.29 16.61 -24.25
N TYR A 428 18.34 15.32 -23.87
CA TYR A 428 18.68 14.90 -22.51
C TYR A 428 20.15 14.49 -22.40
N SER A 429 20.79 14.81 -21.27
CA SER A 429 22.06 14.20 -20.91
C SER A 429 21.88 12.70 -20.59
N GLU A 430 22.94 11.93 -20.64
CA GLU A 430 22.89 10.49 -20.29
C GLU A 430 22.49 10.28 -18.81
N GLU A 431 22.85 11.21 -17.94
CA GLU A 431 22.45 11.19 -16.52
C GLU A 431 20.94 11.44 -16.37
N ASP A 432 20.39 12.44 -17.07
CA ASP A 432 18.96 12.73 -17.08
C ASP A 432 18.14 11.57 -17.67
N LYS A 433 18.64 10.93 -18.74
CA LYS A 433 18.01 9.74 -19.33
C LYS A 433 17.93 8.60 -18.31
N ARG A 434 19.03 8.28 -17.63
CA ARG A 434 19.05 7.23 -16.59
C ARG A 434 18.08 7.54 -15.46
N SER A 435 18.07 8.77 -14.96
CA SER A 435 17.11 9.21 -13.94
C SER A 435 15.66 9.03 -14.41
N LEU A 436 15.37 9.41 -15.66
CA LEU A 436 14.06 9.26 -16.27
C LEU A 436 13.67 7.78 -16.40
N TYR A 437 14.55 6.92 -16.92
CA TYR A 437 14.30 5.48 -17.08
C TYR A 437 14.02 4.82 -15.73
N ARG A 438 14.80 5.19 -14.71
CA ARG A 438 14.56 4.72 -13.34
C ARG A 438 13.20 5.17 -12.82
N THR A 439 12.83 6.44 -13.00
CA THR A 439 11.53 6.98 -12.58
C THR A 439 10.37 6.26 -13.27
N ILE A 440 10.49 6.00 -14.58
CA ILE A 440 9.47 5.28 -15.35
C ILE A 440 9.41 3.81 -14.92
N GLY A 441 10.54 3.12 -14.86
CA GLY A 441 10.62 1.70 -14.52
C GLY A 441 10.12 1.40 -13.10
N LEU A 442 10.53 2.18 -12.11
CA LEU A 442 10.02 2.06 -10.74
C LEU A 442 8.56 2.46 -10.64
N GLY A 443 8.14 3.50 -11.37
CA GLY A 443 6.74 3.90 -11.43
C GLY A 443 5.84 2.79 -11.99
N ALA A 444 6.30 2.11 -13.05
CA ALA A 444 5.63 0.96 -13.64
C ALA A 444 5.48 -0.19 -12.64
N LEU A 445 6.58 -0.60 -12.00
CA LEU A 445 6.60 -1.68 -11.00
C LEU A 445 5.65 -1.37 -9.82
N LYS A 446 5.80 -0.21 -9.23
CA LYS A 446 5.02 0.21 -8.04
C LYS A 446 3.54 0.29 -8.36
N TYR A 447 3.19 0.95 -9.45
CA TYR A 447 1.80 1.09 -9.87
C TYR A 447 1.14 -0.25 -10.19
N TYR A 448 1.84 -1.14 -10.92
CA TYR A 448 1.32 -2.47 -11.26
C TYR A 448 0.95 -3.28 -10.01
N ILE A 449 1.76 -3.18 -8.97
CA ILE A 449 1.52 -3.86 -7.69
C ILE A 449 0.38 -3.19 -6.90
N LEU A 450 0.39 -1.85 -6.82
CA LEU A 450 -0.51 -1.11 -5.94
C LEU A 450 -1.93 -0.90 -6.52
N LYS A 451 -2.11 -0.98 -7.84
CA LYS A 451 -3.45 -0.90 -8.46
C LYS A 451 -4.34 -2.12 -8.19
N VAL A 452 -3.76 -3.21 -7.71
CA VAL A 452 -4.46 -4.46 -7.40
C VAL A 452 -4.83 -4.50 -5.92
N ASP A 453 -6.08 -4.88 -5.63
CA ASP A 453 -6.55 -5.06 -4.26
C ASP A 453 -5.55 -5.91 -3.45
N PRO A 454 -5.18 -5.49 -2.22
CA PRO A 454 -4.21 -6.22 -1.41
C PRO A 454 -4.50 -7.71 -1.26
N LYS A 455 -5.75 -8.11 -1.09
CA LYS A 455 -6.16 -9.52 -0.89
C LYS A 455 -6.01 -10.40 -2.14
N LYS A 456 -5.91 -9.81 -3.33
CA LYS A 456 -5.78 -10.55 -4.58
C LYS A 456 -4.34 -10.96 -4.85
N ARG A 457 -4.15 -12.13 -5.45
CA ARG A 457 -2.86 -12.53 -6.02
C ARG A 457 -2.54 -11.72 -7.25
N ILE A 458 -1.25 -11.50 -7.51
CA ILE A 458 -0.74 -10.80 -8.70
C ILE A 458 0.11 -11.78 -9.50
N LEU A 459 -0.13 -11.82 -10.80
CA LEU A 459 0.82 -12.34 -11.77
C LEU A 459 1.56 -11.13 -12.36
N PHE A 460 2.82 -10.92 -11.96
CA PHE A 460 3.59 -9.77 -12.37
C PHE A 460 4.27 -10.02 -13.72
N ASN A 461 3.96 -9.18 -14.70
CA ASN A 461 4.60 -9.18 -16.01
C ASN A 461 5.37 -7.85 -16.21
N PRO A 462 6.71 -7.88 -16.26
CA PRO A 462 7.54 -6.69 -16.45
C PRO A 462 7.19 -5.90 -17.72
N GLU A 463 7.02 -6.56 -18.85
CA GLU A 463 6.76 -5.92 -20.14
C GLU A 463 5.41 -5.20 -20.17
N GLU A 464 4.35 -5.86 -19.70
CA GLU A 464 3.02 -5.25 -19.60
C GLU A 464 2.97 -4.07 -18.63
N SER A 465 3.81 -4.07 -17.60
CA SER A 465 3.80 -3.02 -16.58
C SER A 465 4.36 -1.69 -17.09
N VAL A 466 5.26 -1.71 -18.08
CA VAL A 466 5.93 -0.52 -18.64
C VAL A 466 5.17 0.06 -19.85
N ASP A 467 4.06 -0.53 -20.28
CA ASP A 467 3.28 -0.03 -21.41
C ASP A 467 2.82 1.43 -21.17
N PHE A 468 3.03 2.29 -22.18
CA PHE A 468 2.55 3.67 -22.22
C PHE A 468 1.06 3.81 -22.58
N GLN A 469 0.37 2.72 -22.74
CA GLN A 469 -1.07 2.65 -23.00
C GLN A 469 -1.76 1.80 -21.90
N GLY A 470 -3.02 2.06 -21.69
CA GLY A 470 -3.80 1.30 -20.72
C GLY A 470 -3.56 1.71 -19.25
N ASN A 471 -3.92 0.83 -18.33
CA ASN A 471 -3.87 1.09 -16.88
C ASN A 471 -2.49 0.80 -16.32
N THR A 472 -1.52 1.70 -16.56
CA THR A 472 -0.11 1.57 -16.18
C THR A 472 0.44 2.84 -15.55
N GLY A 473 1.52 2.70 -14.76
CA GLY A 473 2.24 3.84 -14.18
C GLY A 473 2.77 4.81 -15.25
N PRO A 474 3.48 4.32 -16.29
CA PRO A 474 3.99 5.17 -17.37
C PRO A 474 2.91 5.95 -18.12
N PHE A 475 1.72 5.41 -18.33
CA PHE A 475 0.62 6.15 -18.94
C PHE A 475 0.21 7.38 -18.09
N ILE A 476 0.16 7.22 -16.78
CA ILE A 476 -0.15 8.31 -15.84
C ILE A 476 1.00 9.33 -15.79
N GLN A 477 2.24 8.85 -15.73
CA GLN A 477 3.45 9.69 -15.74
C GLN A 477 3.55 10.52 -17.03
N TYR A 478 3.27 9.91 -18.17
CA TYR A 478 3.26 10.59 -19.46
C TYR A 478 2.18 11.70 -19.52
N THR A 479 1.01 11.43 -18.96
CA THR A 479 -0.07 12.45 -18.89
C THR A 479 0.34 13.61 -17.99
N TYR A 480 0.99 13.35 -16.85
CA TYR A 480 1.56 14.40 -16.01
C TYR A 480 2.60 15.24 -16.77
N ALA A 481 3.54 14.62 -17.48
CA ALA A 481 4.54 15.32 -18.29
C ALA A 481 3.89 16.17 -19.40
N ARG A 482 2.79 15.69 -20.02
CA ARG A 482 1.97 16.44 -20.97
C ARG A 482 1.38 17.70 -20.33
N ILE A 483 0.78 17.57 -19.14
CA ILE A 483 0.26 18.71 -18.38
C ILE A 483 1.37 19.72 -18.11
N GLN A 484 2.54 19.27 -17.65
CA GLN A 484 3.70 20.15 -17.42
C GLN A 484 4.14 20.88 -18.71
N SER A 485 4.02 20.22 -19.87
CA SER A 485 4.28 20.87 -21.17
C SER A 485 3.27 21.97 -21.51
N ILE A 486 1.98 21.75 -21.22
CA ILE A 486 0.92 22.76 -21.37
C ILE A 486 1.24 23.97 -20.50
N LEU A 487 1.60 23.75 -19.23
CA LEU A 487 1.91 24.82 -18.28
C LEU A 487 3.15 25.63 -18.70
N ARG A 488 4.23 24.98 -19.15
CA ARG A 488 5.41 25.68 -19.67
C ARG A 488 5.09 26.54 -20.88
N LYS A 489 4.27 26.06 -21.81
CA LYS A 489 3.86 26.82 -22.98
C LYS A 489 2.94 28.00 -22.62
N SER A 490 2.12 27.83 -21.58
CA SER A 490 1.19 28.88 -21.13
C SER A 490 1.90 30.02 -20.40
N GLN A 491 3.01 29.78 -19.69
CA GLN A 491 3.79 30.80 -18.99
C GLN A 491 4.35 31.87 -19.92
N LEU A 492 4.49 31.58 -21.22
CA LEU A 492 4.89 32.55 -22.24
C LEU A 492 3.81 33.61 -22.56
N ASN A 493 2.62 33.50 -21.96
CA ASN A 493 1.43 34.33 -22.30
C ASN A 493 0.87 35.17 -21.12
N ASP A 494 1.65 35.49 -20.09
CA ASP A 494 1.25 36.28 -18.91
C ASP A 494 -0.12 35.86 -18.31
N ILE A 495 -0.26 34.58 -17.96
CA ILE A 495 -1.51 34.05 -17.41
C ILE A 495 -1.58 34.32 -15.91
N ASP A 496 -2.67 34.98 -15.49
CA ASP A 496 -2.99 35.09 -14.07
C ASP A 496 -3.61 33.79 -13.53
N PHE A 497 -2.83 33.03 -12.77
CA PHE A 497 -3.29 31.80 -12.12
C PHE A 497 -4.17 32.03 -10.89
N ASN A 498 -4.36 33.29 -10.44
CA ASN A 498 -5.23 33.62 -9.32
C ASN A 498 -6.62 34.13 -9.78
N LEU A 499 -6.85 34.20 -11.09
CA LEU A 499 -8.14 34.65 -11.64
C LEU A 499 -9.28 33.80 -11.10
N GLU A 500 -10.26 34.41 -10.45
CA GLU A 500 -11.53 33.76 -10.11
C GLU A 500 -12.46 33.81 -11.32
N PHE A 501 -13.11 32.70 -11.59
CA PHE A 501 -14.02 32.56 -12.74
C PHE A 501 -15.43 32.93 -12.35
N SER A 502 -16.11 33.60 -13.30
CA SER A 502 -17.52 33.97 -13.14
C SER A 502 -18.40 32.70 -13.09
N SER A 503 -19.34 32.66 -12.15
CA SER A 503 -20.37 31.61 -12.07
C SER A 503 -21.25 31.50 -13.33
N SER A 504 -21.19 32.50 -14.21
CA SER A 504 -21.91 32.52 -15.49
C SER A 504 -21.14 31.82 -16.63
N LEU A 505 -19.88 31.38 -16.40
CA LEU A 505 -19.11 30.63 -17.39
C LEU A 505 -19.86 29.35 -17.75
N ARG A 506 -19.90 29.00 -19.03
CA ARG A 506 -20.49 27.72 -19.49
C ARG A 506 -19.42 26.69 -19.67
N LEU A 507 -19.66 25.52 -19.06
CA LEU A 507 -18.73 24.41 -19.06
C LEU A 507 -19.02 23.45 -20.22
N ASP A 508 -17.96 23.00 -20.87
CA ASP A 508 -18.02 21.82 -21.76
C ASP A 508 -18.29 20.55 -20.93
N THR A 509 -18.91 19.55 -21.55
CA THR A 509 -19.18 18.28 -20.88
C THR A 509 -17.91 17.64 -20.32
N LYS A 510 -16.78 17.76 -21.05
CA LYS A 510 -15.49 17.21 -20.60
C LYS A 510 -14.89 17.96 -19.43
N GLU A 511 -15.13 19.24 -19.35
CA GLU A 511 -14.74 20.07 -18.20
C GLU A 511 -15.53 19.66 -16.94
N LYS A 512 -16.85 19.46 -17.06
CA LYS A 512 -17.69 18.96 -15.98
C LYS A 512 -17.26 17.59 -15.47
N GLU A 513 -16.98 16.64 -16.35
CA GLU A 513 -16.53 15.30 -15.96
C GLU A 513 -15.22 15.34 -15.15
N LEU A 514 -14.27 16.21 -15.54
CA LEU A 514 -13.07 16.42 -14.74
C LEU A 514 -13.38 17.02 -13.37
N LEU A 515 -14.24 18.05 -13.29
CA LEU A 515 -14.59 18.70 -12.02
C LEU A 515 -15.27 17.74 -11.05
N LYS A 516 -16.14 16.84 -11.53
CA LYS A 516 -16.73 15.76 -10.75
C LYS A 516 -15.66 14.84 -10.13
N LEU A 517 -14.67 14.45 -10.92
CA LEU A 517 -13.57 13.63 -10.41
C LEU A 517 -12.73 14.39 -9.38
N LEU A 518 -12.43 15.66 -9.62
CA LEU A 518 -11.70 16.48 -8.65
C LEU A 518 -12.46 16.58 -7.32
N GLU A 519 -13.79 16.75 -7.36
CA GLU A 519 -14.63 16.83 -6.15
C GLU A 519 -14.59 15.53 -5.32
N THR A 520 -14.46 14.37 -5.97
CA THR A 520 -14.42 13.07 -5.27
C THR A 520 -13.07 12.73 -4.66
N TYR A 521 -12.00 13.45 -4.98
CA TYR A 521 -10.64 13.13 -4.54
C TYR A 521 -10.48 13.02 -3.00
N PRO A 522 -11.00 13.94 -2.17
CA PRO A 522 -10.91 13.81 -0.72
C PRO A 522 -11.57 12.53 -0.20
N LEU A 523 -12.74 12.17 -0.74
CA LEU A 523 -13.46 10.96 -0.38
C LEU A 523 -12.67 9.69 -0.75
N VAL A 524 -11.97 9.71 -1.89
CA VAL A 524 -11.13 8.58 -2.31
C VAL A 524 -9.97 8.37 -1.34
N ILE A 525 -9.34 9.43 -0.86
CA ILE A 525 -8.29 9.34 0.17
C ILE A 525 -8.85 8.73 1.46
N ASP A 526 -10.02 9.21 1.91
CA ASP A 526 -10.71 8.69 3.09
C ASP A 526 -11.00 7.19 2.95
N MET A 527 -11.65 6.80 1.87
CA MET A 527 -11.98 5.40 1.59
C MET A 527 -10.72 4.52 1.47
N SER A 528 -9.64 5.05 0.89
CA SER A 528 -8.36 4.33 0.79
C SER A 528 -7.74 4.06 2.16
N GLY A 529 -7.86 5.01 3.09
CA GLY A 529 -7.41 4.86 4.47
C GLY A 529 -8.29 3.94 5.31
N GLU A 530 -9.61 4.09 5.23
CA GLU A 530 -10.57 3.24 5.95
C GLU A 530 -10.47 1.77 5.54
N ASN A 531 -10.27 1.51 4.26
CA ASN A 531 -10.13 0.14 3.72
C ASN A 531 -8.67 -0.35 3.70
N LEU A 532 -7.70 0.46 4.11
CA LEU A 532 -6.26 0.19 4.02
C LEU A 532 -5.86 -0.32 2.62
N SER A 533 -6.43 0.29 1.59
CA SER A 533 -6.32 -0.16 0.20
C SER A 533 -5.79 0.93 -0.72
N PRO A 534 -4.48 0.95 -1.01
CA PRO A 534 -3.89 1.86 -2.00
C PRO A 534 -4.48 1.72 -3.40
N ALA A 535 -5.08 0.56 -3.72
CA ALA A 535 -5.68 0.29 -5.01
C ALA A 535 -6.84 1.24 -5.36
N LEU A 536 -7.58 1.72 -4.36
CA LEU A 536 -8.66 2.70 -4.58
C LEU A 536 -8.09 4.01 -5.14
N LEU A 537 -7.02 4.51 -4.52
CA LEU A 537 -6.34 5.73 -4.97
C LEU A 537 -5.65 5.55 -6.33
N ALA A 538 -5.00 4.41 -6.55
CA ALA A 538 -4.33 4.10 -7.82
C ALA A 538 -5.31 4.08 -8.99
N ASN A 539 -6.45 3.38 -8.84
CA ASN A 539 -7.47 3.28 -9.88
C ASN A 539 -8.20 4.61 -10.10
N TYR A 540 -8.49 5.37 -9.05
CA TYR A 540 -9.00 6.74 -9.19
C TYR A 540 -8.06 7.63 -10.01
N THR A 541 -6.75 7.57 -9.74
CA THR A 541 -5.75 8.36 -10.48
C THR A 541 -5.75 7.99 -11.97
N TYR A 542 -5.90 6.71 -12.29
CA TYR A 542 -6.04 6.26 -13.68
C TYR A 542 -7.32 6.80 -14.33
N ASP A 543 -8.46 6.76 -13.65
CA ASP A 543 -9.73 7.27 -14.19
C ASP A 543 -9.65 8.79 -14.43
N LEU A 544 -9.04 9.54 -13.51
CA LEU A 544 -8.79 10.98 -13.68
C LEU A 544 -7.91 11.25 -14.92
N VAL A 545 -6.85 10.50 -15.09
CA VAL A 545 -5.92 10.62 -16.22
C VAL A 545 -6.61 10.27 -17.54
N LYS A 546 -7.43 9.23 -17.56
CA LYS A 546 -8.21 8.81 -18.73
C LYS A 546 -9.18 9.92 -19.16
N GLU A 547 -9.89 10.52 -18.21
CA GLU A 547 -10.81 11.61 -18.52
C GLU A 547 -10.06 12.89 -18.95
N PHE A 548 -8.92 13.20 -18.32
CA PHE A 548 -8.06 14.30 -18.76
C PHE A 548 -7.55 14.11 -20.21
N ASN A 549 -7.15 12.90 -20.58
CA ASN A 549 -6.73 12.64 -21.96
C ASN A 549 -7.89 12.77 -22.96
N SER A 550 -9.12 12.41 -22.55
CA SER A 550 -10.32 12.64 -23.36
C SER A 550 -10.60 14.14 -23.54
N PHE A 551 -10.53 14.91 -22.46
CA PHE A 551 -10.63 16.38 -22.48
C PHE A 551 -9.56 17.00 -23.39
N TYR A 552 -8.29 16.62 -23.22
CA TYR A 552 -7.17 17.14 -24.01
C TYR A 552 -7.32 16.89 -25.52
N GLN A 553 -7.94 15.78 -25.92
CA GLN A 553 -8.15 15.44 -27.32
C GLN A 553 -9.35 16.18 -27.95
N GLN A 554 -10.38 16.48 -27.18
CA GLN A 554 -11.65 16.97 -27.70
C GLN A 554 -11.81 18.49 -27.50
N VAL A 555 -11.15 19.07 -26.51
CA VAL A 555 -11.33 20.46 -26.13
C VAL A 555 -10.02 21.25 -26.32
N PRO A 556 -10.01 22.35 -27.09
CA PRO A 556 -8.82 23.16 -27.28
C PRO A 556 -8.44 23.86 -25.98
N ILE A 557 -7.21 23.67 -25.48
CA ILE A 557 -6.71 24.33 -24.26
C ILE A 557 -5.97 25.61 -24.63
N LEU A 558 -4.77 25.49 -25.22
CA LEU A 558 -3.94 26.66 -25.60
C LEU A 558 -4.48 27.38 -26.85
N GLY A 559 -5.22 26.67 -27.69
CA GLY A 559 -5.82 27.19 -28.92
C GLY A 559 -7.18 27.86 -28.71
N GLU A 560 -7.70 27.93 -27.49
CA GLU A 560 -8.94 28.62 -27.17
C GLU A 560 -8.79 30.14 -27.39
N THR A 561 -9.74 30.75 -28.07
CA THR A 561 -9.72 32.16 -28.40
C THR A 561 -10.22 33.04 -27.27
N ASP A 562 -11.23 32.55 -26.54
CA ASP A 562 -11.70 33.25 -25.34
C ASP A 562 -10.65 33.18 -24.24
N LYS A 563 -10.25 34.33 -23.73
CA LYS A 563 -9.17 34.45 -22.74
C LYS A 563 -9.55 33.80 -21.39
N GLU A 564 -10.80 34.04 -20.94
CA GLU A 564 -11.27 33.52 -19.65
C GLU A 564 -11.37 31.98 -19.71
N ILE A 565 -11.98 31.42 -20.74
CA ILE A 565 -12.11 29.97 -20.97
C ILE A 565 -10.73 29.34 -21.11
N ARG A 566 -9.81 29.95 -21.83
CA ARG A 566 -8.44 29.46 -21.97
C ARG A 566 -7.71 29.39 -20.62
N ILE A 567 -7.79 30.43 -19.79
CA ILE A 567 -7.18 30.46 -18.47
C ILE A 567 -7.82 29.40 -17.57
N PHE A 568 -9.14 29.25 -17.61
CA PHE A 568 -9.88 28.21 -16.89
C PHE A 568 -9.34 26.81 -17.24
N ARG A 569 -9.23 26.45 -18.52
CA ARG A 569 -8.74 25.16 -18.99
C ARG A 569 -7.29 24.88 -18.59
N ILE A 570 -6.44 25.91 -18.58
CA ILE A 570 -5.05 25.78 -18.12
C ILE A 570 -5.00 25.56 -16.61
N GLN A 571 -5.80 26.27 -15.83
CA GLN A 571 -5.88 26.07 -14.39
C GLN A 571 -6.48 24.70 -14.05
N LEU A 572 -7.49 24.24 -14.79
CA LEU A 572 -8.06 22.90 -14.65
C LEU A 572 -7.00 21.83 -14.92
N ALA A 573 -6.24 21.97 -16.01
CA ALA A 573 -5.12 21.07 -16.30
C ALA A 573 -4.05 21.06 -15.19
N LYS A 574 -3.71 22.23 -14.63
CA LYS A 574 -2.78 22.38 -13.51
C LYS A 574 -3.28 21.60 -12.29
N THR A 575 -4.54 21.80 -11.90
CA THR A 575 -5.13 21.13 -10.72
C THR A 575 -5.17 19.61 -10.91
N VAL A 576 -5.51 19.11 -12.10
CA VAL A 576 -5.41 17.67 -12.42
C VAL A 576 -3.98 17.17 -12.24
N GLY A 577 -2.98 17.92 -12.73
CA GLY A 577 -1.57 17.58 -12.56
C GLY A 577 -1.14 17.54 -11.09
N GLU A 578 -1.60 18.48 -10.27
CA GLU A 578 -1.33 18.52 -8.83
C GLU A 578 -1.92 17.29 -8.11
N ILE A 579 -3.14 16.89 -8.45
CA ILE A 579 -3.77 15.67 -7.88
C ILE A 579 -3.05 14.40 -8.34
N ILE A 580 -2.65 14.29 -9.61
CA ILE A 580 -1.86 13.14 -10.08
C ILE A 580 -0.57 13.02 -9.25
N LYS A 581 0.16 14.13 -9.09
CA LYS A 581 1.40 14.16 -8.31
C LYS A 581 1.16 13.81 -6.86
N ALA A 582 0.13 14.38 -6.24
CA ALA A 582 -0.23 14.12 -4.84
C ALA A 582 -0.62 12.66 -4.61
N SER A 583 -1.43 12.08 -5.50
CA SER A 583 -1.83 10.66 -5.44
C SER A 583 -0.62 9.73 -5.59
N PHE A 584 0.25 10.01 -6.54
CA PHE A 584 1.44 9.20 -6.77
C PHE A 584 2.43 9.30 -5.61
N LEU A 585 2.55 10.47 -4.97
CA LEU A 585 3.37 10.63 -3.77
C LEU A 585 2.89 9.72 -2.62
N LEU A 586 1.55 9.61 -2.41
CA LEU A 586 0.97 8.69 -1.41
C LEU A 586 1.22 7.21 -1.75
N LEU A 587 1.40 6.90 -3.03
CA LEU A 587 1.77 5.57 -3.51
C LEU A 587 3.30 5.35 -3.55
N GLY A 588 4.10 6.33 -3.13
CA GLY A 588 5.56 6.27 -3.22
C GLY A 588 6.09 6.28 -4.67
N ILE A 589 5.34 6.85 -5.60
CA ILE A 589 5.68 6.92 -7.03
C ILE A 589 6.04 8.35 -7.41
N GLU A 590 7.13 8.50 -8.14
CA GLU A 590 7.55 9.79 -8.69
C GLU A 590 6.94 10.05 -10.07
N VAL A 591 6.76 11.33 -10.41
CA VAL A 591 6.28 11.77 -11.72
C VAL A 591 7.30 12.72 -12.37
N PRO A 592 7.75 12.43 -13.61
CA PRO A 592 8.73 13.27 -14.29
C PRO A 592 8.04 14.49 -14.91
N SER A 593 8.68 15.65 -14.83
CA SER A 593 8.15 16.88 -15.44
C SER A 593 8.24 16.91 -16.97
N ARG A 594 9.07 16.04 -17.55
CA ARG A 594 9.25 15.86 -19.01
C ARG A 594 9.41 14.36 -19.30
N MET A 595 8.94 13.98 -20.46
CA MET A 595 8.98 12.60 -20.91
C MET A 595 8.97 12.54 -22.44
#